data_e359fe08f57a2c318e6e832a1726b497
#
_entry.id   e359fe08f57a2c318e6e832a1726b497
#
_cell.length_a   1.000
_cell.length_b   1.000
_cell.length_c   1.000
_cell.angle_alpha   90.00
_cell.angle_beta   90.00
_cell.angle_gamma   90.00
#
_symmetry.space_group_name_H-M   'P 1'
#
loop_
_entity.id
_entity.type
_entity.pdbx_description
1 polymer ?
#
loop_
_entity_poly.entity_id
_entity_poly.type
_entity_poly.pdbx_seq_one_letter_code
_entity_poly.pdbx_strand_id
1 'polypeptide(L)'
;MIRKTRAILFILMAFCLLTGCSANQETTEPAAVSTTEARTPVPTESEEMPGGEELPKVTRVGFYLDTVITLTAYTNWPELLDRGLELCGEYEKMLSRTVEGSDVWKINHAEGRTVTVSPETADILRTAILVSEMSGGAFDITIAPVSVLWDFTSGKKEIPDAKSIEEASKLVDYKKIRIEGNNVTLPAGMMIDLGGIAKGYIADAVKAQLETSGIRCAILSFGGNVVAIGLKQDGSPWRVGIQDIDQPTGTTMLVSRNYGGSTVTSGIYERGFTEDGVTYHHILDSRSGWPIQNELASVTIFSESSMMGDALSTTAFALGTEKGSRLIESIDGVEALFIARDRSAAGTSGIGQYMADGAEYKVLPAATVIPEETEEERLVLQIQVRETDTAPGYVLVWGEHSSGFLPLPEEGEKIQAIVQKHEDGTEWRNVIRMTPEGFCMTESDCEGHDCIEEGEVTLSNMRDRLLWNMVICAPHKLTLFLYTPEEAAEQSRKWLGF
;
A
#
# COMPACT_ATOMS: atom_id res chain seq x y z
N MET A 1 -58.40 -2.37 16.03
CA MET A 1 -59.17 -1.18 16.42
C MET A 1 -58.18 -0.03 16.48
N ILE A 2 -58.32 0.94 15.57
CA ILE A 2 -57.96 2.35 15.61
C ILE A 2 -56.44 2.68 15.72
N ARG A 3 -55.80 3.05 14.63
CA ARG A 3 -55.73 4.30 13.85
C ARG A 3 -54.91 5.43 14.51
N LYS A 4 -53.90 5.85 13.73
CA LYS A 4 -53.55 7.20 13.19
C LYS A 4 -52.53 7.99 14.07
N THR A 5 -51.69 8.88 13.63
CA THR A 5 -51.36 9.51 12.30
C THR A 5 -50.13 10.41 12.49
N ARG A 6 -49.27 10.53 11.48
CA ARG A 6 -48.55 11.70 10.94
C ARG A 6 -48.04 12.83 11.88
N ALA A 7 -46.81 13.25 11.66
CA ALA A 7 -46.57 14.65 11.19
C ALA A 7 -45.13 14.84 10.71
N ILE A 8 -45.04 15.30 9.47
CA ILE A 8 -43.93 15.91 8.72
C ILE A 8 -43.72 17.30 9.31
N LEU A 9 -42.47 17.75 9.43
CA LEU A 9 -42.18 19.17 9.47
C LEU A 9 -40.93 19.51 8.63
N PHE A 10 -41.18 20.11 7.45
CA PHE A 10 -40.30 20.93 6.63
C PHE A 10 -40.08 22.26 7.32
N ILE A 11 -38.85 22.78 7.31
CA ILE A 11 -38.61 24.22 7.38
C ILE A 11 -37.54 24.59 6.38
N LEU A 12 -37.99 25.30 5.32
CA LEU A 12 -37.23 26.16 4.41
C LEU A 12 -37.02 27.54 5.09
N MET A 13 -35.88 28.17 4.84
CA MET A 13 -35.74 29.62 4.68
C MET A 13 -34.35 29.87 4.09
N ALA A 14 -34.15 30.26 2.86
CA ALA A 14 -34.51 31.35 2.01
C ALA A 14 -33.92 32.74 2.41
N PHE A 15 -33.03 33.19 1.56
CA PHE A 15 -32.80 34.56 1.04
C PHE A 15 -32.32 35.67 1.97
N CYS A 16 -31.19 36.27 1.59
CA CYS A 16 -31.09 37.73 1.38
C CYS A 16 -30.03 38.06 0.34
N LEU A 17 -30.50 38.71 -0.71
CA LEU A 17 -29.79 39.38 -1.79
C LEU A 17 -29.47 40.86 -1.42
N LEU A 18 -28.63 41.45 -2.26
CA LEU A 18 -28.41 42.86 -2.61
C LEU A 18 -27.07 43.41 -2.06
N THR A 19 -26.22 44.03 -2.80
CA THR A 19 -26.08 44.84 -4.05
C THR A 19 -24.63 45.29 -4.09
N GLY A 20 -23.98 45.54 -5.12
CA GLY A 20 -24.09 46.06 -6.42
C GLY A 20 -22.75 46.53 -6.96
N CYS A 21 -22.62 46.53 -8.29
CA CYS A 21 -21.86 47.37 -9.23
C CYS A 21 -20.38 47.73 -8.93
N SER A 22 -19.42 47.58 -9.86
CA SER A 22 -19.36 48.20 -11.18
C SER A 22 -18.15 47.70 -11.99
N ALA A 23 -18.29 47.75 -13.29
CA ALA A 23 -17.42 47.32 -14.37
C ALA A 23 -16.03 47.97 -14.42
N ASN A 24 -15.07 47.21 -14.98
CA ASN A 24 -14.24 47.71 -16.08
C ASN A 24 -13.70 46.53 -16.92
N GLN A 25 -13.99 46.62 -18.22
CA GLN A 25 -13.43 45.79 -19.28
C GLN A 25 -12.05 46.32 -19.65
N GLU A 26 -11.06 45.42 -19.77
CA GLU A 26 -9.96 45.62 -20.70
C GLU A 26 -9.67 44.28 -21.41
N THR A 27 -9.82 44.36 -22.74
CA THR A 27 -9.52 43.33 -23.72
C THR A 27 -8.03 43.26 -23.97
N THR A 28 -7.45 42.06 -23.97
CA THR A 28 -6.20 41.78 -24.70
C THR A 28 -6.26 40.40 -25.32
N GLU A 29 -5.86 40.32 -26.58
CA GLU A 29 -5.84 39.21 -27.52
C GLU A 29 -4.86 38.08 -27.10
N PRO A 30 -5.03 36.84 -27.64
CA PRO A 30 -4.27 35.66 -27.21
C PRO A 30 -2.90 35.57 -27.88
N ALA A 31 -1.88 35.33 -27.10
CA ALA A 31 -0.54 34.98 -27.56
C ALA A 31 -0.40 33.45 -27.75
N ALA A 32 0.29 33.10 -28.81
CA ALA A 32 0.49 31.76 -29.32
C ALA A 32 1.08 30.74 -28.31
N VAL A 33 0.48 29.58 -28.31
CA VAL A 33 0.96 28.38 -27.59
C VAL A 33 2.15 27.79 -28.35
N SER A 34 3.30 27.77 -27.71
CA SER A 34 4.48 26.99 -28.12
C SER A 34 4.45 25.63 -27.42
N THR A 35 4.27 24.58 -28.20
CA THR A 35 4.39 23.20 -27.73
C THR A 35 5.85 22.89 -27.39
N THR A 36 6.13 22.66 -26.12
CA THR A 36 7.40 22.06 -25.66
C THR A 36 7.08 20.78 -24.90
N GLU A 37 7.64 19.69 -25.37
CA GLU A 37 7.57 18.37 -24.76
C GLU A 37 7.96 18.41 -23.28
N ALA A 38 7.07 17.98 -22.41
CA ALA A 38 7.34 17.84 -20.99
C ALA A 38 8.06 16.52 -20.73
N ARG A 39 9.38 16.58 -20.62
CA ARG A 39 10.17 15.55 -19.93
C ARG A 39 9.89 15.66 -18.44
N THR A 40 9.68 14.51 -17.81
CA THR A 40 9.62 14.34 -16.35
C THR A 40 10.76 15.13 -15.69
N PRO A 41 10.53 16.01 -14.73
CA PRO A 41 11.62 16.65 -14.04
C PRO A 41 12.28 15.67 -13.09
N VAL A 42 13.47 15.19 -13.45
CA VAL A 42 14.49 14.88 -12.48
C VAL A 42 14.65 16.17 -11.65
N PRO A 43 14.67 16.14 -10.31
CA PRO A 43 14.92 17.36 -9.53
C PRO A 43 16.25 17.94 -10.00
N THR A 44 16.18 18.98 -10.83
CA THR A 44 17.35 19.77 -11.20
C THR A 44 17.67 20.66 -10.02
N GLU A 45 18.94 20.54 -9.62
CA GLU A 45 19.72 21.49 -8.81
C GLU A 45 18.92 22.31 -7.78
N SER A 46 19.27 22.03 -6.52
CA SER A 46 18.97 22.79 -5.33
C SER A 46 18.56 24.26 -5.66
N GLU A 47 17.34 24.64 -5.32
CA GLU A 47 17.14 26.02 -4.87
C GLU A 47 18.19 26.24 -3.76
N GLU A 48 19.22 27.03 -4.04
CA GLU A 48 20.19 27.46 -3.06
C GLU A 48 19.41 28.02 -1.87
N MET A 49 19.43 27.30 -0.78
CA MET A 49 18.99 27.85 0.50
C MET A 49 19.75 29.15 0.70
N PRO A 50 19.06 30.28 0.89
CA PRO A 50 19.75 31.56 1.15
C PRO A 50 20.68 31.33 2.34
N GLY A 51 21.98 31.63 2.20
CA GLY A 51 23.09 31.31 3.10
C GLY A 51 22.71 31.39 4.57
N GLY A 52 22.16 30.29 5.09
CA GLY A 52 21.72 30.10 6.47
C GLY A 52 22.76 29.31 7.23
N GLU A 53 22.91 29.62 8.50
CA GLU A 53 23.71 28.85 9.44
C GLU A 53 23.39 27.37 9.34
N GLU A 54 24.40 26.51 9.31
CA GLU A 54 24.26 25.05 9.30
C GLU A 54 23.50 24.62 10.57
N LEU A 55 22.32 23.97 10.36
CA LEU A 55 21.48 23.55 11.48
C LEU A 55 22.19 22.43 12.28
N PRO A 56 22.08 22.42 13.60
CA PRO A 56 22.67 21.38 14.43
C PRO A 56 22.02 20.03 14.16
N LYS A 57 22.85 19.00 14.12
CA LYS A 57 22.40 17.61 14.07
C LYS A 57 21.90 17.18 15.45
N VAL A 58 20.64 16.80 15.55
CA VAL A 58 20.00 16.30 16.76
C VAL A 58 19.60 14.84 16.56
N THR A 59 19.82 14.01 17.57
CA THR A 59 19.39 12.61 17.56
C THR A 59 18.60 12.30 18.84
N ARG A 60 17.53 11.52 18.68
CA ARG A 60 16.75 10.94 19.76
C ARG A 60 16.62 9.44 19.55
N VAL A 61 16.63 8.69 20.64
CA VAL A 61 16.54 7.23 20.63
C VAL A 61 15.47 6.79 21.62
N GLY A 62 14.60 5.88 21.18
CA GLY A 62 13.58 5.25 22.01
C GLY A 62 13.50 3.76 21.74
N PHE A 63 12.73 3.04 22.56
CA PHE A 63 12.43 1.62 22.35
C PHE A 63 10.91 1.45 22.29
N TYR A 64 10.40 1.12 21.12
CA TYR A 64 8.99 0.93 20.82
C TYR A 64 8.85 -0.20 19.77
N LEU A 65 7.71 -0.83 19.67
CA LEU A 65 7.42 -1.87 18.66
C LEU A 65 8.44 -3.01 18.69
N ASP A 66 8.92 -3.36 19.87
CA ASP A 66 9.98 -4.36 20.08
C ASP A 66 11.29 -4.07 19.32
N THR A 67 11.58 -2.79 19.04
CA THR A 67 12.80 -2.39 18.33
C THR A 67 13.34 -1.04 18.84
N VAL A 68 14.60 -0.76 18.50
CA VAL A 68 15.20 0.56 18.74
C VAL A 68 14.79 1.50 17.63
N ILE A 69 14.20 2.64 18.00
CA ILE A 69 13.85 3.74 17.11
C ILE A 69 14.88 4.85 17.28
N THR A 70 15.44 5.29 16.16
CA THR A 70 16.39 6.41 16.14
C THR A 70 15.89 7.49 15.20
N LEU A 71 15.64 8.68 15.71
CA LEU A 71 15.26 9.86 14.94
C LEU A 71 16.44 10.83 14.90
N THR A 72 16.91 11.16 13.71
CA THR A 72 17.99 12.13 13.51
C THR A 72 17.53 13.21 12.54
N ALA A 73 17.61 14.47 12.95
CA ALA A 73 17.27 15.62 12.11
C ALA A 73 18.28 16.74 12.28
N TYR A 74 18.34 17.62 11.28
CA TYR A 74 19.04 18.89 11.38
C TYR A 74 18.01 19.96 11.72
N THR A 75 18.06 20.44 12.98
CA THR A 75 17.02 21.32 13.52
C THR A 75 17.48 22.07 14.77
N ASN A 76 16.92 23.27 14.99
CA ASN A 76 17.03 24.00 16.24
C ASN A 76 15.96 23.60 17.29
N TRP A 77 15.05 22.69 16.93
CA TRP A 77 13.91 22.28 17.77
C TRP A 77 13.98 20.79 18.11
N PRO A 78 14.84 20.38 19.07
CA PRO A 78 14.99 18.97 19.45
C PRO A 78 13.70 18.33 19.99
N GLU A 79 12.81 19.13 20.58
CA GLU A 79 11.50 18.71 21.10
C GLU A 79 10.56 18.13 20.03
N LEU A 80 10.78 18.45 18.75
CA LEU A 80 10.01 17.84 17.67
C LEU A 80 10.32 16.35 17.52
N LEU A 81 11.58 15.95 17.77
CA LEU A 81 11.97 14.54 17.75
C LEU A 81 11.46 13.81 19.00
N ASP A 82 11.42 14.51 20.16
CA ASP A 82 10.84 13.95 21.38
C ASP A 82 9.36 13.66 21.16
N ARG A 83 8.62 14.60 20.51
CA ARG A 83 7.22 14.38 20.12
C ARG A 83 7.05 13.24 19.11
N GLY A 84 7.99 13.06 18.16
CA GLY A 84 8.01 11.92 17.24
C GLY A 84 8.13 10.58 17.98
N LEU A 85 8.95 10.49 19.03
CA LEU A 85 9.03 9.29 19.86
C LEU A 85 7.78 9.06 20.70
N GLU A 86 7.16 10.12 21.24
CA GLU A 86 5.87 10.01 21.93
C GLU A 86 4.79 9.44 21.02
N LEU A 87 4.73 9.90 19.76
CA LEU A 87 3.80 9.42 18.75
C LEU A 87 3.99 7.92 18.47
N CYS A 88 5.23 7.42 18.45
CA CYS A 88 5.49 5.98 18.35
C CYS A 88 4.82 5.21 19.49
N GLY A 89 4.90 5.72 20.73
CA GLY A 89 4.26 5.09 21.88
C GLY A 89 2.72 5.20 21.88
N GLU A 90 2.16 6.25 21.29
CA GLU A 90 0.71 6.39 21.10
C GLU A 90 0.20 5.33 20.11
N TYR A 91 0.88 5.15 18.97
CA TYR A 91 0.53 4.13 17.99
C TYR A 91 0.80 2.70 18.47
N GLU A 92 1.87 2.45 19.21
CA GLU A 92 2.09 1.14 19.82
C GLU A 92 0.91 0.73 20.70
N LYS A 93 0.42 1.66 21.55
CA LYS A 93 -0.77 1.42 22.41
C LYS A 93 -2.04 1.19 21.59
N MET A 94 -2.14 1.73 20.38
CA MET A 94 -3.29 1.59 19.50
C MET A 94 -3.23 0.28 18.70
N LEU A 95 -2.06 -0.10 18.18
CA LEU A 95 -1.89 -1.13 17.16
C LEU A 95 -1.32 -2.46 17.70
N SER A 96 -0.86 -2.50 18.95
CA SER A 96 -0.28 -3.71 19.53
C SER A 96 -1.33 -4.79 19.76
N ARG A 97 -1.03 -6.03 19.36
CA ARG A 97 -1.89 -7.18 19.66
C ARG A 97 -1.83 -7.63 21.13
N THR A 98 -0.83 -7.18 21.88
CA THR A 98 -0.57 -7.59 23.28
C THR A 98 -0.96 -6.54 24.32
N VAL A 99 -1.11 -5.29 23.94
CA VAL A 99 -1.55 -4.23 24.85
C VAL A 99 -3.07 -4.27 25.01
N GLU A 100 -3.53 -4.59 26.22
CA GLU A 100 -4.97 -4.64 26.54
C GLU A 100 -5.64 -3.30 26.23
N GLY A 101 -6.77 -3.36 25.54
CA GLY A 101 -7.54 -2.19 25.16
C GLY A 101 -7.08 -1.49 23.87
N SER A 102 -5.99 -1.93 23.22
CA SER A 102 -5.65 -1.50 21.86
C SER A 102 -6.74 -1.91 20.86
N ASP A 103 -6.75 -1.31 19.67
CA ASP A 103 -7.73 -1.68 18.65
C ASP A 103 -7.52 -3.11 18.17
N VAL A 104 -6.27 -3.53 17.93
CA VAL A 104 -5.93 -4.91 17.52
C VAL A 104 -6.29 -5.92 18.62
N TRP A 105 -6.00 -5.59 19.89
CA TRP A 105 -6.39 -6.43 21.01
C TRP A 105 -7.92 -6.60 21.08
N LYS A 106 -8.70 -5.52 20.94
CA LYS A 106 -10.16 -5.57 20.93
C LYS A 106 -10.69 -6.45 19.78
N ILE A 107 -10.14 -6.31 18.57
CA ILE A 107 -10.51 -7.15 17.42
C ILE A 107 -10.25 -8.62 17.75
N ASN A 108 -9.07 -8.94 18.25
CA ASN A 108 -8.63 -10.30 18.54
C ASN A 108 -9.42 -10.96 19.69
N HIS A 109 -10.07 -10.17 20.56
CA HIS A 109 -10.89 -10.67 21.68
C HIS A 109 -12.38 -10.43 21.46
N ALA A 110 -12.79 -10.07 20.26
CA ALA A 110 -14.18 -9.78 19.95
C ALA A 110 -15.09 -11.02 19.80
N GLU A 111 -14.53 -12.20 19.62
CA GLU A 111 -15.29 -13.46 19.45
C GLU A 111 -16.39 -13.36 18.38
N GLY A 112 -16.06 -12.82 17.23
CA GLY A 112 -16.98 -12.65 16.11
C GLY A 112 -17.87 -11.40 16.18
N ARG A 113 -17.75 -10.59 17.22
CA ARG A 113 -18.51 -9.33 17.34
C ARG A 113 -17.80 -8.20 16.59
N THR A 114 -18.59 -7.26 16.11
CA THR A 114 -18.07 -6.05 15.48
C THR A 114 -17.44 -5.13 16.54
N VAL A 115 -16.27 -4.59 16.22
CA VAL A 115 -15.50 -3.63 17.03
C VAL A 115 -15.35 -2.33 16.25
N THR A 116 -15.64 -1.20 16.88
CA THR A 116 -15.29 0.11 16.33
C THR A 116 -13.86 0.44 16.71
N VAL A 117 -13.03 0.70 15.72
CA VAL A 117 -11.61 1.03 15.83
C VAL A 117 -11.35 2.49 15.43
N SER A 118 -10.12 2.96 15.64
CA SER A 118 -9.68 4.25 15.12
C SER A 118 -9.70 4.28 13.58
N PRO A 119 -9.85 5.45 12.95
CA PRO A 119 -9.70 5.60 11.51
C PRO A 119 -8.36 5.05 11.00
N GLU A 120 -7.28 5.33 11.72
CA GLU A 120 -5.94 4.88 11.41
C GLU A 120 -5.83 3.36 11.36
N THR A 121 -6.39 2.66 12.36
CA THR A 121 -6.43 1.19 12.37
C THR A 121 -7.23 0.66 11.20
N ALA A 122 -8.38 1.26 10.89
CA ALA A 122 -9.21 0.85 9.76
C ALA A 122 -8.47 1.02 8.42
N ASP A 123 -7.69 2.09 8.24
CA ASP A 123 -6.93 2.36 7.03
C ASP A 123 -5.74 1.39 6.87
N ILE A 124 -5.02 1.09 7.95
CA ILE A 124 -3.97 0.05 7.94
C ILE A 124 -4.56 -1.30 7.55
N LEU A 125 -5.71 -1.67 8.08
CA LEU A 125 -6.37 -2.94 7.75
C LEU A 125 -6.79 -3.00 6.28
N ARG A 126 -7.33 -1.92 5.70
CA ARG A 126 -7.67 -1.85 4.27
C ARG A 126 -6.43 -2.02 3.39
N THR A 127 -5.36 -1.31 3.73
CA THR A 127 -4.08 -1.43 3.01
C THR A 127 -3.51 -2.85 3.13
N ALA A 128 -3.58 -3.47 4.30
CA ALA A 128 -3.14 -4.84 4.50
C ALA A 128 -3.94 -5.84 3.66
N ILE A 129 -5.27 -5.69 3.59
CA ILE A 129 -6.14 -6.50 2.74
C ILE A 129 -5.76 -6.32 1.26
N LEU A 130 -5.55 -5.07 0.81
CA LEU A 130 -5.11 -4.79 -0.56
C LEU A 130 -3.81 -5.54 -0.90
N VAL A 131 -2.79 -5.48 -0.03
CA VAL A 131 -1.53 -6.21 -0.24
C VAL A 131 -1.74 -7.73 -0.21
N SER A 132 -2.66 -8.21 0.63
CA SER A 132 -3.04 -9.63 0.65
C SER A 132 -3.66 -10.07 -0.68
N GLU A 133 -4.53 -9.26 -1.26
CA GLU A 133 -5.14 -9.49 -2.59
C GLU A 133 -4.09 -9.50 -3.69
N MET A 134 -3.23 -8.47 -3.74
CA MET A 134 -2.14 -8.36 -4.72
C MET A 134 -1.19 -9.55 -4.71
N SER A 135 -0.96 -10.11 -3.53
CA SER A 135 -0.04 -11.24 -3.33
C SER A 135 -0.69 -12.61 -3.44
N GLY A 136 -2.01 -12.67 -3.68
CA GLY A 136 -2.77 -13.92 -3.63
C GLY A 136 -2.70 -14.60 -2.26
N GLY A 137 -2.63 -13.79 -1.18
CA GLY A 137 -2.58 -14.23 0.21
C GLY A 137 -1.19 -14.62 0.69
N ALA A 138 -0.10 -14.33 -0.03
CA ALA A 138 1.26 -14.55 0.49
C ALA A 138 1.56 -13.62 1.68
N PHE A 139 0.97 -12.43 1.69
CA PHE A 139 0.87 -11.58 2.86
C PHE A 139 -0.54 -11.73 3.45
N ASP A 140 -0.66 -12.06 4.73
CA ASP A 140 -1.95 -12.20 5.40
C ASP A 140 -1.83 -11.80 6.87
N ILE A 141 -2.48 -10.71 7.25
CA ILE A 141 -2.46 -10.22 8.62
C ILE A 141 -3.24 -11.10 9.60
N THR A 142 -4.05 -12.05 9.12
CA THR A 142 -4.72 -13.02 9.99
C THR A 142 -3.81 -14.16 10.45
N ILE A 143 -2.50 -14.07 10.16
CA ILE A 143 -1.48 -15.05 10.55
C ILE A 143 -1.27 -15.16 12.08
N ALA A 144 -1.87 -14.29 12.88
CA ALA A 144 -1.62 -14.23 14.33
C ALA A 144 -1.81 -15.56 15.08
N PRO A 145 -2.81 -16.43 14.82
CA PRO A 145 -2.93 -17.72 15.49
C PRO A 145 -1.69 -18.58 15.32
N VAL A 146 -1.02 -18.48 14.17
CA VAL A 146 0.22 -19.22 13.88
C VAL A 146 1.43 -18.52 14.50
N SER A 147 1.54 -17.19 14.36
CA SER A 147 2.68 -16.42 14.89
C SER A 147 2.80 -16.53 16.41
N VAL A 148 1.67 -16.66 17.11
CA VAL A 148 1.63 -16.87 18.56
C VAL A 148 2.21 -18.25 18.95
N LEU A 149 2.03 -19.28 18.16
CA LEU A 149 2.60 -20.59 18.41
C LEU A 149 4.13 -20.58 18.29
N TRP A 150 4.65 -19.92 17.26
CA TRP A 150 6.09 -19.79 17.02
C TRP A 150 6.79 -18.88 18.02
N ASP A 151 6.13 -17.85 18.50
CA ASP A 151 6.59 -16.93 19.56
C ASP A 151 8.07 -16.48 19.43
N PHE A 152 8.46 -16.06 18.22
CA PHE A 152 9.84 -15.61 17.94
C PHE A 152 10.26 -14.37 18.75
N THR A 153 9.34 -13.72 19.45
CA THR A 153 9.59 -12.52 20.26
C THR A 153 10.02 -12.84 21.69
N SER A 154 9.58 -13.96 22.27
CA SER A 154 9.92 -14.34 23.66
C SER A 154 11.34 -14.87 23.81
N GLY A 155 12.03 -15.13 22.70
CA GLY A 155 13.32 -15.82 22.70
C GLY A 155 13.24 -17.34 22.88
N LYS A 156 12.04 -17.92 22.89
CA LYS A 156 11.85 -19.38 22.77
C LYS A 156 12.44 -19.85 21.43
N LYS A 157 13.17 -20.95 21.49
CA LYS A 157 13.75 -21.63 20.33
C LYS A 157 13.17 -23.03 20.26
N GLU A 158 11.86 -23.12 20.08
CA GLU A 158 11.10 -24.37 20.08
C GLU A 158 10.26 -24.44 18.81
N ILE A 159 10.27 -25.58 18.14
CA ILE A 159 9.39 -25.85 17.01
C ILE A 159 8.04 -26.28 17.59
N PRO A 160 6.94 -25.56 17.27
CA PRO A 160 5.61 -25.94 17.71
C PRO A 160 5.18 -27.30 17.15
N ASP A 161 4.27 -27.98 17.84
CA ASP A 161 3.67 -29.22 17.35
C ASP A 161 3.00 -29.01 15.97
N ALA A 162 3.31 -29.89 15.02
CA ALA A 162 2.84 -29.76 13.64
C ALA A 162 1.31 -29.77 13.52
N LYS A 163 0.61 -30.51 14.38
CA LYS A 163 -0.86 -30.51 14.39
C LYS A 163 -1.41 -29.17 14.89
N SER A 164 -0.75 -28.57 15.86
CA SER A 164 -1.14 -27.24 16.36
C SER A 164 -0.94 -26.17 15.29
N ILE A 165 0.14 -26.25 14.50
CA ILE A 165 0.38 -25.36 13.34
C ILE A 165 -0.73 -25.56 12.31
N GLU A 166 -1.04 -26.80 11.94
CA GLU A 166 -2.10 -27.12 10.97
C GLU A 166 -3.47 -26.59 11.42
N GLU A 167 -3.83 -26.74 12.70
CA GLU A 167 -5.10 -26.22 13.22
C GLU A 167 -5.14 -24.70 13.23
N ALA A 168 -4.04 -24.05 13.58
CA ALA A 168 -3.93 -22.58 13.56
C ALA A 168 -3.98 -22.01 12.14
N SER A 169 -3.37 -22.70 11.16
CA SER A 169 -3.37 -22.28 9.76
C SER A 169 -4.77 -22.25 9.13
N LYS A 170 -5.71 -23.07 9.61
CA LYS A 170 -7.12 -23.03 9.17
C LYS A 170 -7.84 -21.73 9.54
N LEU A 171 -7.26 -20.95 10.46
CA LEU A 171 -7.77 -19.65 10.92
C LEU A 171 -7.14 -18.48 10.15
N VAL A 172 -6.29 -18.74 9.16
CA VAL A 172 -5.62 -17.71 8.35
C VAL A 172 -6.40 -17.53 7.06
N ASP A 173 -7.07 -16.38 6.92
CA ASP A 173 -7.85 -16.04 5.73
C ASP A 173 -8.27 -14.56 5.79
N TYR A 174 -7.50 -13.67 5.16
CA TYR A 174 -7.79 -12.23 5.12
C TYR A 174 -9.16 -11.87 4.54
N LYS A 175 -9.71 -12.73 3.64
CA LYS A 175 -11.01 -12.52 3.00
C LYS A 175 -12.17 -12.54 3.99
N LYS A 176 -11.96 -13.05 5.20
CA LYS A 176 -12.96 -13.07 6.26
C LYS A 176 -13.00 -11.81 7.11
N ILE A 177 -12.05 -10.90 6.94
CA ILE A 177 -12.09 -9.59 7.58
C ILE A 177 -13.16 -8.75 6.90
N ARG A 178 -14.07 -8.18 7.69
CA ARG A 178 -15.08 -7.25 7.18
C ARG A 178 -14.88 -5.89 7.81
N ILE A 179 -14.85 -4.83 6.97
CA ILE A 179 -14.64 -3.45 7.39
C ILE A 179 -15.74 -2.59 6.79
N GLU A 180 -16.57 -2.00 7.66
CA GLU A 180 -17.62 -1.06 7.28
C GLU A 180 -17.37 0.29 8.01
N GLY A 181 -16.85 1.29 7.28
CA GLY A 181 -16.32 2.49 7.91
C GLY A 181 -15.19 2.14 8.89
N ASN A 182 -15.36 2.44 10.17
CA ASN A 182 -14.41 2.08 11.23
C ASN A 182 -14.86 0.84 12.03
N ASN A 183 -15.88 0.13 11.57
CA ASN A 183 -16.36 -1.08 12.21
C ASN A 183 -15.70 -2.31 11.58
N VAL A 184 -15.02 -3.08 12.39
CA VAL A 184 -14.27 -4.27 11.98
C VAL A 184 -14.92 -5.51 12.59
N THR A 185 -15.13 -6.53 11.79
CA THR A 185 -15.63 -7.84 12.22
C THR A 185 -14.66 -8.92 11.75
N LEU A 186 -14.20 -9.72 12.71
CA LEU A 186 -13.34 -10.88 12.47
C LEU A 186 -14.04 -12.12 13.06
N PRO A 187 -14.16 -13.24 12.32
CA PRO A 187 -14.79 -14.46 12.85
C PRO A 187 -14.16 -14.94 14.16
N ALA A 188 -14.94 -15.59 15.01
CA ALA A 188 -14.47 -16.13 16.29
C ALA A 188 -13.29 -17.09 16.08
N GLY A 189 -12.28 -17.00 16.94
CA GLY A 189 -11.05 -17.79 16.89
C GLY A 189 -9.98 -17.27 15.92
N MET A 190 -10.32 -16.41 14.96
CA MET A 190 -9.34 -15.71 14.14
C MET A 190 -8.70 -14.57 14.92
N MET A 191 -7.46 -14.22 14.56
CA MET A 191 -6.71 -13.12 15.16
C MET A 191 -5.88 -12.43 14.07
N ILE A 192 -5.65 -11.13 14.23
CA ILE A 192 -4.77 -10.34 13.35
C ILE A 192 -3.47 -9.94 14.04
N ASP A 193 -2.42 -9.81 13.24
CA ASP A 193 -1.12 -9.26 13.62
C ASP A 193 -0.68 -8.24 12.57
N LEU A 194 -0.37 -7.03 13.00
CA LEU A 194 0.04 -5.93 12.11
C LEU A 194 1.57 -5.77 12.04
N GLY A 195 2.35 -6.71 12.58
CA GLY A 195 3.81 -6.62 12.66
C GLY A 195 4.53 -6.42 11.32
N GLY A 196 3.92 -6.84 10.21
CA GLY A 196 4.46 -6.68 8.85
C GLY A 196 4.02 -5.40 8.12
N ILE A 197 3.34 -4.45 8.80
CA ILE A 197 2.86 -3.21 8.17
C ILE A 197 2.85 -2.02 9.14
N ALA A 198 2.67 -2.26 10.43
CA ALA A 198 2.47 -1.19 11.42
C ALA A 198 3.72 -0.34 11.64
N LYS A 199 4.94 -0.93 11.58
CA LYS A 199 6.17 -0.14 11.69
C LYS A 199 6.29 0.89 10.58
N GLY A 200 5.95 0.47 9.36
CA GLY A 200 5.94 1.34 8.20
C GLY A 200 4.94 2.48 8.33
N TYR A 201 3.71 2.18 8.77
CA TYR A 201 2.70 3.20 9.02
C TYR A 201 3.14 4.22 10.08
N ILE A 202 3.70 3.77 11.19
CA ILE A 202 4.17 4.65 12.27
C ILE A 202 5.34 5.52 11.77
N ALA A 203 6.24 4.96 10.97
CA ALA A 203 7.33 5.71 10.37
C ALA A 203 6.82 6.83 9.45
N ASP A 204 5.81 6.54 8.61
CA ASP A 204 5.16 7.54 7.75
C ASP A 204 4.44 8.62 8.58
N ALA A 205 3.74 8.25 9.66
CA ALA A 205 3.07 9.18 10.54
C ALA A 205 4.05 10.14 11.25
N VAL A 206 5.19 9.61 11.73
CA VAL A 206 6.26 10.43 12.34
C VAL A 206 6.92 11.33 11.29
N LYS A 207 7.18 10.82 10.08
CA LYS A 207 7.67 11.62 8.95
C LYS A 207 6.74 12.81 8.69
N ALA A 208 5.45 12.54 8.50
CA ALA A 208 4.44 13.57 8.21
C ALA A 208 4.34 14.63 9.33
N GLN A 209 4.40 14.21 10.60
CA GLN A 209 4.39 15.11 11.73
C GLN A 209 5.63 16.02 11.72
N LEU A 210 6.82 15.49 11.46
CA LEU A 210 8.06 16.26 11.40
C LEU A 210 8.08 17.22 10.21
N GLU A 211 7.64 16.79 9.03
CA GLU A 211 7.53 17.63 7.83
C GLU A 211 6.55 18.78 8.02
N THR A 212 5.38 18.50 8.60
CA THR A 212 4.37 19.53 8.94
C THR A 212 4.93 20.53 9.96
N SER A 213 5.80 20.08 10.87
CA SER A 213 6.49 20.93 11.85
C SER A 213 7.69 21.68 11.26
N GLY A 214 7.97 21.57 9.97
CA GLY A 214 9.01 22.33 9.28
C GLY A 214 10.37 21.64 9.18
N ILE A 215 10.51 20.38 9.61
CA ILE A 215 11.73 19.60 9.36
C ILE A 215 11.85 19.29 7.87
N ARG A 216 13.02 19.51 7.29
CA ARG A 216 13.31 19.29 5.86
C ARG A 216 14.50 18.38 5.62
N CYS A 217 15.21 18.00 6.67
CA CYS A 217 16.42 17.20 6.58
C CYS A 217 16.48 16.26 7.78
N ALA A 218 16.06 15.00 7.61
CA ALA A 218 16.07 13.99 8.66
C ALA A 218 16.23 12.58 8.11
N ILE A 219 16.69 11.66 8.97
CA ILE A 219 16.67 10.23 8.76
C ILE A 219 16.12 9.56 10.01
N LEU A 220 15.12 8.69 9.83
CA LEU A 220 14.39 8.02 10.86
C LEU A 220 14.58 6.52 10.68
N SER A 221 14.95 5.80 11.74
CA SER A 221 15.17 4.35 11.71
C SER A 221 14.24 3.67 12.71
N PHE A 222 13.46 2.70 12.21
CA PHE A 222 12.51 1.87 12.97
C PHE A 222 12.91 0.38 12.85
N GLY A 223 14.15 0.07 13.22
CA GLY A 223 14.73 -1.26 12.99
C GLY A 223 15.02 -1.46 11.51
N GLY A 224 14.33 -2.40 10.84
CA GLY A 224 14.49 -2.65 9.39
C GLY A 224 13.88 -1.59 8.47
N ASN A 225 13.09 -0.64 9.00
CA ASN A 225 12.45 0.43 8.24
C ASN A 225 13.25 1.73 8.41
N VAL A 226 13.75 2.30 7.34
CA VAL A 226 14.48 3.58 7.34
C VAL A 226 13.75 4.56 6.43
N VAL A 227 13.39 5.73 6.98
CA VAL A 227 12.68 6.80 6.26
C VAL A 227 13.52 8.06 6.26
N ALA A 228 13.65 8.72 5.13
CA ALA A 228 14.30 10.00 5.00
C ALA A 228 13.31 11.13 4.71
N ILE A 229 13.63 12.32 5.24
CA ILE A 229 12.99 13.59 4.90
C ILE A 229 14.03 14.41 4.14
N GLY A 230 13.77 14.62 2.85
CA GLY A 230 14.67 15.36 1.97
C GLY A 230 16.11 14.84 1.93
N LEU A 231 17.00 15.68 1.40
CA LEU A 231 18.43 15.40 1.32
C LEU A 231 19.16 15.88 2.59
N LYS A 232 20.42 15.52 2.74
CA LYS A 232 21.28 16.12 3.76
C LYS A 232 21.52 17.60 3.48
N GLN A 233 22.01 18.35 4.47
CA GLN A 233 22.28 19.79 4.33
C GLN A 233 23.29 20.11 3.22
N ASP A 234 24.20 19.19 2.89
CA ASP A 234 25.16 19.31 1.81
C ASP A 234 24.60 18.97 0.42
N GLY A 235 23.28 18.69 0.33
CA GLY A 235 22.59 18.29 -0.90
C GLY A 235 22.83 16.83 -1.29
N SER A 236 23.62 16.06 -0.54
CA SER A 236 23.85 14.65 -0.86
C SER A 236 22.71 13.77 -0.33
N PRO A 237 22.45 12.61 -0.99
CA PRO A 237 21.47 11.66 -0.49
C PRO A 237 21.93 11.01 0.82
N TRP A 238 20.97 10.53 1.59
CA TRP A 238 21.23 9.68 2.74
C TRP A 238 21.79 8.34 2.29
N ARG A 239 22.73 7.81 3.04
CA ARG A 239 23.31 6.49 2.79
C ARG A 239 22.72 5.50 3.79
N VAL A 240 22.03 4.48 3.30
CA VAL A 240 21.42 3.43 4.12
C VAL A 240 22.18 2.13 3.88
N GLY A 241 22.72 1.55 4.95
CA GLY A 241 23.41 0.27 4.92
C GLY A 241 22.38 -0.88 4.84
N ILE A 242 22.56 -1.77 3.89
CA ILE A 242 21.82 -3.03 3.81
C ILE A 242 22.63 -4.09 4.54
N GLN A 243 22.00 -4.72 5.54
CA GLN A 243 22.62 -5.65 6.48
C GLN A 243 23.30 -6.84 5.76
N ASP A 244 24.52 -7.16 6.21
CA ASP A 244 25.20 -8.39 5.81
C ASP A 244 24.54 -9.61 6.50
N ILE A 245 24.15 -10.59 5.68
CA ILE A 245 23.34 -11.73 6.12
C ILE A 245 24.07 -12.70 7.06
N ASP A 246 25.41 -12.73 6.98
CA ASP A 246 26.27 -13.66 7.73
C ASP A 246 27.04 -12.98 8.86
N GLN A 247 26.86 -11.67 9.03
CA GLN A 247 27.61 -10.88 10.00
C GLN A 247 26.70 -10.33 11.11
N PRO A 248 27.25 -9.96 12.25
CA PRO A 248 26.49 -9.35 13.33
C PRO A 248 25.69 -8.13 12.85
N THR A 249 24.53 -7.91 13.48
CA THR A 249 23.66 -6.75 13.20
C THR A 249 24.44 -5.45 13.21
N GLY A 250 24.24 -4.62 12.18
CA GLY A 250 24.96 -3.38 11.94
C GLY A 250 26.13 -3.48 10.96
N THR A 251 26.50 -4.70 10.51
CA THR A 251 27.46 -4.88 9.45
C THR A 251 26.81 -4.71 8.09
N THR A 252 27.38 -3.87 7.24
CA THR A 252 26.81 -3.52 5.94
C THR A 252 27.39 -4.40 4.83
N MET A 253 26.53 -5.04 4.05
CA MET A 253 26.89 -5.76 2.81
C MET A 253 26.87 -4.82 1.61
N LEU A 254 25.79 -4.07 1.43
CA LEU A 254 25.59 -3.11 0.37
C LEU A 254 25.15 -1.75 0.94
N VAL A 255 25.33 -0.70 0.16
CA VAL A 255 24.88 0.65 0.54
C VAL A 255 23.92 1.16 -0.50
N SER A 256 22.79 1.66 -0.04
CA SER A 256 21.83 2.37 -0.88
C SER A 256 21.85 3.87 -0.64
N ARG A 257 21.30 4.61 -1.60
CA ARG A 257 21.06 6.05 -1.55
C ARG A 257 19.56 6.25 -1.32
N ASN A 258 19.23 7.12 -0.38
CA ASN A 258 17.84 7.52 -0.14
C ASN A 258 17.75 9.05 -0.35
N TYR A 259 16.86 9.46 -1.27
CA TYR A 259 16.67 10.85 -1.69
C TYR A 259 15.47 11.53 -1.02
N GLY A 260 14.91 10.92 0.01
CA GLY A 260 13.64 11.22 0.64
C GLY A 260 12.67 10.09 0.30
N GLY A 261 12.07 9.44 1.25
CA GLY A 261 11.25 8.24 1.07
C GLY A 261 11.71 7.12 1.99
N SER A 262 11.37 5.91 1.65
CA SER A 262 11.51 4.74 2.51
C SER A 262 12.47 3.69 1.93
N THR A 263 13.22 3.05 2.81
CA THR A 263 14.05 1.86 2.54
C THR A 263 13.72 0.85 3.63
N VAL A 264 13.00 -0.21 3.28
CA VAL A 264 12.51 -1.21 4.24
C VAL A 264 13.04 -2.58 3.91
N THR A 265 13.61 -3.25 4.90
CA THR A 265 14.17 -4.59 4.76
C THR A 265 13.46 -5.60 5.65
N SER A 266 13.03 -6.71 5.06
CA SER A 266 12.62 -7.93 5.76
C SER A 266 13.69 -9.00 5.56
N GLY A 267 14.18 -9.60 6.64
CA GLY A 267 15.26 -10.60 6.58
C GLY A 267 15.14 -11.68 7.64
N ILE A 268 15.67 -12.88 7.31
CA ILE A 268 15.60 -14.06 8.17
C ILE A 268 16.43 -13.92 9.45
N TYR A 269 17.38 -13.02 9.47
CA TYR A 269 18.31 -12.78 10.58
C TYR A 269 17.74 -11.90 11.69
N GLU A 270 16.58 -11.28 11.49
CA GLU A 270 16.01 -10.37 12.48
C GLU A 270 15.47 -11.12 13.70
N ARG A 271 14.66 -12.16 13.47
CA ARG A 271 14.09 -12.99 14.53
C ARG A 271 14.01 -14.44 14.07
N GLY A 272 14.74 -15.32 14.74
CA GLY A 272 14.76 -16.73 14.38
C GLY A 272 15.76 -17.53 15.19
N PHE A 273 15.82 -18.82 14.87
CA PHE A 273 16.80 -19.76 15.44
C PHE A 273 17.13 -20.86 14.43
N THR A 274 18.24 -21.55 14.63
CA THR A 274 18.63 -22.68 13.79
C THR A 274 18.61 -23.95 14.64
N GLU A 275 17.94 -24.99 14.12
CA GLU A 275 17.89 -26.32 14.71
C GLU A 275 18.10 -27.37 13.61
N ASP A 276 18.98 -28.31 13.82
CA ASP A 276 19.34 -29.36 12.85
C ASP A 276 19.73 -28.87 11.45
N GLY A 277 20.36 -27.68 11.37
CA GLY A 277 20.78 -27.04 10.12
C GLY A 277 19.65 -26.33 9.37
N VAL A 278 18.44 -26.28 9.89
CA VAL A 278 17.31 -25.53 9.34
C VAL A 278 17.13 -24.24 10.13
N THR A 279 17.02 -23.10 9.42
CA THR A 279 16.74 -21.82 10.04
C THR A 279 15.23 -21.59 10.06
N TYR A 280 14.68 -21.44 11.26
CA TYR A 280 13.30 -21.06 11.52
C TYR A 280 13.26 -19.57 11.85
N HIS A 281 12.44 -18.82 11.15
CA HIS A 281 12.37 -17.35 11.26
C HIS A 281 10.93 -16.85 11.22
N HIS A 282 10.72 -15.62 11.61
CA HIS A 282 9.41 -15.00 11.84
C HIS A 282 8.57 -14.75 10.57
N ILE A 283 9.14 -14.86 9.38
CA ILE A 283 8.38 -14.70 8.13
C ILE A 283 7.74 -16.05 7.81
N LEU A 284 6.43 -16.12 8.03
CA LEU A 284 5.65 -17.37 7.95
C LEU A 284 4.89 -17.44 6.62
N ASP A 285 4.80 -18.63 6.07
CA ASP A 285 3.89 -18.94 4.98
C ASP A 285 2.45 -18.98 5.52
N SER A 286 1.59 -18.11 5.01
CA SER A 286 0.19 -17.97 5.40
C SER A 286 -0.64 -19.26 5.20
N ARG A 287 -0.23 -20.12 4.25
CA ARG A 287 -0.94 -21.35 3.91
C ARG A 287 -0.54 -22.53 4.77
N SER A 288 0.74 -22.69 5.02
CA SER A 288 1.26 -23.83 5.77
C SER A 288 1.50 -23.54 7.25
N GLY A 289 1.64 -22.27 7.62
CA GLY A 289 2.00 -21.84 8.97
C GLY A 289 3.46 -22.09 9.35
N TRP A 290 4.30 -22.57 8.43
CA TRP A 290 5.72 -22.79 8.66
C TRP A 290 6.54 -21.57 8.21
N PRO A 291 7.73 -21.34 8.81
CA PRO A 291 8.68 -20.36 8.27
C PRO A 291 9.02 -20.64 6.81
N ILE A 292 8.99 -19.61 5.99
CA ILE A 292 9.24 -19.71 4.55
C ILE A 292 10.64 -20.23 4.28
N GLN A 293 10.74 -21.27 3.47
CA GLN A 293 12.03 -21.85 3.03
C GLN A 293 12.19 -21.65 1.53
N ASN A 294 12.79 -20.53 1.16
CA ASN A 294 13.17 -20.22 -0.21
C ASN A 294 14.65 -19.84 -0.30
N GLU A 295 15.09 -19.36 -1.46
CA GLU A 295 16.47 -18.97 -1.72
C GLU A 295 16.89 -17.69 -1.02
N LEU A 296 15.93 -16.86 -0.54
CA LEU A 296 16.19 -15.53 -0.02
C LEU A 296 16.67 -15.51 1.42
N ALA A 297 17.56 -14.58 1.71
CA ALA A 297 17.95 -14.17 3.05
C ALA A 297 17.29 -12.84 3.46
N SER A 298 17.15 -11.90 2.51
CA SER A 298 16.44 -10.64 2.74
C SER A 298 15.90 -10.03 1.46
N VAL A 299 14.88 -9.16 1.63
CA VAL A 299 14.35 -8.28 0.58
C VAL A 299 14.29 -6.86 1.12
N THR A 300 14.85 -5.91 0.37
CA THR A 300 14.78 -4.49 0.65
C THR A 300 13.88 -3.81 -0.38
N ILE A 301 12.87 -3.07 0.09
CA ILE A 301 11.96 -2.27 -0.75
C ILE A 301 12.34 -0.81 -0.66
N PHE A 302 12.35 -0.14 -1.80
CA PHE A 302 12.51 1.31 -1.96
C PHE A 302 11.19 1.88 -2.43
N SER A 303 10.59 2.78 -1.67
CA SER A 303 9.27 3.34 -1.94
C SER A 303 9.12 4.71 -1.29
N GLU A 304 8.09 5.45 -1.63
CA GLU A 304 7.77 6.70 -0.94
C GLU A 304 7.14 6.42 0.42
N SER A 305 6.18 5.50 0.50
CA SER A 305 5.51 5.08 1.73
C SER A 305 6.25 3.93 2.42
N SER A 306 6.57 4.13 3.70
CA SER A 306 7.15 3.08 4.54
C SER A 306 6.13 1.99 4.90
N MET A 307 4.84 2.33 5.01
CA MET A 307 3.78 1.35 5.24
C MET A 307 3.71 0.35 4.09
N MET A 308 3.69 0.83 2.85
CA MET A 308 3.74 -0.05 1.67
C MET A 308 5.07 -0.81 1.60
N GLY A 309 6.19 -0.16 1.87
CA GLY A 309 7.51 -0.80 1.91
C GLY A 309 7.57 -1.96 2.91
N ASP A 310 6.99 -1.80 4.11
CA ASP A 310 6.94 -2.82 5.18
C ASP A 310 6.13 -4.04 4.72
N ALA A 311 4.91 -3.82 4.22
CA ALA A 311 4.06 -4.89 3.72
C ALA A 311 4.66 -5.60 2.49
N LEU A 312 5.22 -4.83 1.52
CA LEU A 312 5.78 -5.37 0.30
C LEU A 312 7.11 -6.10 0.52
N SER A 313 7.94 -5.70 1.49
CA SER A 313 9.19 -6.43 1.78
C SER A 313 8.92 -7.84 2.28
N THR A 314 7.95 -7.99 3.18
CA THR A 314 7.46 -9.30 3.67
C THR A 314 6.82 -10.10 2.54
N THR A 315 5.98 -9.44 1.73
CA THR A 315 5.30 -10.05 0.58
C THR A 315 6.29 -10.57 -0.46
N ALA A 316 7.22 -9.74 -0.91
CA ALA A 316 8.20 -10.11 -1.92
C ALA A 316 9.13 -11.21 -1.42
N PHE A 317 9.49 -11.20 -0.13
CA PHE A 317 10.20 -12.30 0.50
C PHE A 317 9.39 -13.60 0.44
N ALA A 318 8.10 -13.55 0.78
CA ALA A 318 7.24 -14.72 0.78
C ALA A 318 7.06 -15.33 -0.62
N LEU A 319 6.97 -14.48 -1.64
CA LEU A 319 6.82 -14.90 -3.04
C LEU A 319 8.13 -15.44 -3.68
N GLY A 320 9.29 -15.14 -3.09
CA GLY A 320 10.61 -15.43 -3.67
C GLY A 320 10.98 -14.47 -4.80
N THR A 321 12.20 -14.58 -5.32
CA THR A 321 12.76 -13.62 -6.29
C THR A 321 11.90 -13.45 -7.54
N GLU A 322 11.46 -14.54 -8.15
CA GLU A 322 10.76 -14.49 -9.44
C GLU A 322 9.38 -13.83 -9.34
N LYS A 323 8.52 -14.33 -8.45
CA LYS A 323 7.16 -13.78 -8.30
C LYS A 323 7.19 -12.44 -7.57
N GLY A 324 8.08 -12.28 -6.59
CA GLY A 324 8.26 -11.04 -5.85
C GLY A 324 8.71 -9.91 -6.76
N SER A 325 9.70 -10.12 -7.63
CA SER A 325 10.13 -9.10 -8.58
C SER A 325 9.02 -8.70 -9.56
N ARG A 326 8.25 -9.67 -10.07
CA ARG A 326 7.10 -9.39 -10.95
C ARG A 326 6.05 -8.52 -10.26
N LEU A 327 5.74 -8.82 -8.99
CA LEU A 327 4.81 -8.01 -8.22
C LEU A 327 5.34 -6.58 -8.07
N ILE A 328 6.60 -6.42 -7.66
CA ILE A 328 7.18 -5.08 -7.45
C ILE A 328 7.24 -4.28 -8.76
N GLU A 329 7.65 -4.89 -9.87
CA GLU A 329 7.66 -4.26 -11.19
C GLU A 329 6.27 -3.79 -11.66
N SER A 330 5.19 -4.35 -11.11
CA SER A 330 3.82 -3.92 -11.41
C SER A 330 3.36 -2.71 -10.59
N ILE A 331 4.19 -2.24 -9.63
CA ILE A 331 3.86 -1.13 -8.74
C ILE A 331 4.80 0.03 -9.05
N ASP A 332 4.24 1.08 -9.60
CA ASP A 332 4.98 2.27 -9.96
C ASP A 332 5.67 2.93 -8.76
N GLY A 333 6.93 3.37 -8.95
CA GLY A 333 7.71 4.06 -7.92
C GLY A 333 8.19 3.16 -6.79
N VAL A 334 8.07 1.84 -6.94
CA VAL A 334 8.58 0.86 -5.98
C VAL A 334 9.65 0.01 -6.64
N GLU A 335 10.78 -0.15 -5.96
CA GLU A 335 11.88 -1.01 -6.40
C GLU A 335 12.27 -1.98 -5.29
N ALA A 336 12.84 -3.11 -5.66
CA ALA A 336 13.28 -4.13 -4.72
C ALA A 336 14.71 -4.59 -4.97
N LEU A 337 15.41 -4.88 -3.87
CA LEU A 337 16.67 -5.61 -3.88
C LEU A 337 16.49 -6.93 -3.12
N PHE A 338 16.75 -8.03 -3.78
CA PHE A 338 16.70 -9.40 -3.25
C PHE A 338 18.11 -9.87 -2.94
N ILE A 339 18.36 -10.32 -1.73
CA ILE A 339 19.63 -10.95 -1.35
C ILE A 339 19.36 -12.42 -1.04
N ALA A 340 20.00 -13.30 -1.80
CA ALA A 340 19.90 -14.74 -1.62
C ALA A 340 20.84 -15.25 -0.52
N ARG A 341 20.58 -16.46 -0.03
CA ARG A 341 21.38 -17.12 1.03
C ARG A 341 22.82 -17.40 0.60
N ASP A 342 23.10 -17.47 -0.72
CA ASP A 342 24.46 -17.59 -1.28
C ASP A 342 25.16 -16.23 -1.44
N ARG A 343 24.56 -15.15 -0.91
CA ARG A 343 25.02 -13.75 -0.98
C ARG A 343 24.89 -13.10 -2.37
N SER A 344 24.30 -13.77 -3.35
CA SER A 344 23.99 -13.11 -4.61
C SER A 344 22.91 -12.05 -4.40
N ALA A 345 23.05 -10.91 -5.07
CA ALA A 345 22.11 -9.80 -5.01
C ALA A 345 21.50 -9.57 -6.39
N ALA A 346 20.19 -9.38 -6.43
CA ALA A 346 19.46 -9.05 -7.65
C ALA A 346 18.40 -7.97 -7.34
N GLY A 347 18.19 -7.04 -8.27
CA GLY A 347 17.22 -5.95 -8.08
C GLY A 347 16.29 -5.80 -9.27
N THR A 348 15.16 -5.15 -9.06
CA THR A 348 14.22 -4.77 -10.11
C THR A 348 14.82 -3.78 -11.10
N SER A 349 14.13 -3.51 -12.20
CA SER A 349 14.70 -2.80 -13.36
C SER A 349 15.20 -1.38 -13.05
N GLY A 350 14.53 -0.67 -12.15
CA GLY A 350 14.89 0.69 -11.73
C GLY A 350 15.80 0.79 -10.51
N ILE A 351 16.26 -0.34 -9.94
CA ILE A 351 17.05 -0.38 -8.70
C ILE A 351 18.31 0.48 -8.72
N GLY A 352 18.91 0.66 -9.92
CA GLY A 352 20.17 1.39 -10.09
C GLY A 352 20.17 2.80 -9.54
N GLN A 353 19.02 3.49 -9.52
CA GLN A 353 18.90 4.83 -8.96
C GLN A 353 19.12 4.87 -7.45
N TYR A 354 18.85 3.77 -6.76
CA TYR A 354 18.98 3.66 -5.30
C TYR A 354 20.33 3.07 -4.86
N MET A 355 21.07 2.42 -5.73
CA MET A 355 22.32 1.76 -5.30
C MET A 355 23.51 2.71 -5.33
N ALA A 356 24.38 2.61 -4.32
CA ALA A 356 25.63 3.37 -4.29
C ALA A 356 26.62 2.85 -5.33
N ASP A 357 27.55 3.70 -5.76
CA ASP A 357 28.59 3.32 -6.72
C ASP A 357 29.44 2.16 -6.20
N GLY A 358 29.71 1.19 -7.06
CA GLY A 358 30.49 0.00 -6.72
C GLY A 358 29.67 -1.11 -6.04
N ALA A 359 28.36 -0.97 -5.87
CA ALA A 359 27.51 -2.07 -5.42
C ALA A 359 27.42 -3.16 -6.50
N GLU A 360 27.65 -4.41 -6.11
CA GLU A 360 27.56 -5.56 -7.01
C GLU A 360 26.19 -6.23 -6.87
N TYR A 361 25.39 -6.19 -7.94
CA TYR A 361 24.07 -6.83 -8.03
C TYR A 361 23.71 -7.08 -9.49
N LYS A 362 22.78 -8.01 -9.72
CA LYS A 362 22.21 -8.29 -11.04
C LYS A 362 20.90 -7.51 -11.17
N VAL A 363 20.72 -6.79 -12.28
CA VAL A 363 19.40 -6.24 -12.62
C VAL A 363 18.57 -7.37 -13.22
N LEU A 364 17.41 -7.62 -12.62
CA LEU A 364 16.44 -8.56 -13.16
C LEU A 364 15.81 -7.93 -14.41
N PRO A 365 15.50 -8.73 -15.45
CA PRO A 365 14.75 -8.19 -16.57
C PRO A 365 13.44 -7.60 -16.03
N ALA A 366 13.10 -6.41 -16.50
CA ALA A 366 11.75 -5.89 -16.31
C ALA A 366 10.79 -7.03 -16.68
N ALA A 367 9.83 -7.31 -15.80
CA ALA A 367 8.94 -8.43 -16.00
C ALA A 367 8.23 -8.26 -17.35
N THR A 368 8.80 -8.85 -18.40
CA THR A 368 8.03 -9.14 -19.60
C THR A 368 6.99 -10.12 -19.11
N VAL A 369 5.75 -9.66 -19.03
CA VAL A 369 4.61 -10.51 -18.81
C VAL A 369 4.68 -11.61 -19.85
N ILE A 370 5.16 -12.81 -19.45
CA ILE A 370 5.08 -13.97 -20.33
C ILE A 370 3.62 -14.42 -20.27
N PRO A 371 2.89 -14.31 -21.37
CA PRO A 371 1.54 -14.81 -21.39
C PRO A 371 1.62 -16.34 -21.44
N GLU A 372 1.27 -17.03 -20.36
CA GLU A 372 0.89 -18.44 -20.43
C GLU A 372 -0.60 -18.62 -20.77
N GLU A 373 -1.36 -17.53 -20.92
CA GLU A 373 -2.73 -17.51 -21.43
C GLU A 373 -2.80 -16.46 -22.55
N THR A 374 -3.52 -16.75 -23.61
CA THR A 374 -3.67 -15.92 -24.81
C THR A 374 -3.95 -14.45 -24.45
N GLU A 375 -3.29 -13.51 -25.15
CA GLU A 375 -3.35 -12.05 -24.91
C GLU A 375 -4.77 -11.46 -24.81
N GLU A 376 -5.79 -12.19 -25.19
CA GLU A 376 -7.19 -11.73 -25.22
C GLU A 376 -7.94 -11.87 -23.89
N GLU A 377 -7.40 -12.58 -22.87
CA GLU A 377 -8.19 -12.90 -21.65
C GLU A 377 -7.62 -12.36 -20.34
N ARG A 378 -6.44 -11.71 -20.33
CA ARG A 378 -5.83 -11.27 -19.07
C ARG A 378 -6.23 -9.85 -18.69
N LEU A 379 -7.03 -9.73 -17.62
CA LEU A 379 -7.34 -8.46 -16.98
C LEU A 379 -6.10 -7.95 -16.21
N VAL A 380 -5.46 -6.88 -16.71
CA VAL A 380 -4.39 -6.19 -16.00
C VAL A 380 -4.98 -4.93 -15.38
N LEU A 381 -5.11 -4.92 -14.04
CA LEU A 381 -5.62 -3.79 -13.29
C LEU A 381 -4.45 -2.97 -12.73
N GLN A 382 -4.47 -1.66 -12.97
CA GLN A 382 -3.56 -0.71 -12.33
C GLN A 382 -4.06 -0.40 -10.93
N ILE A 383 -3.18 -0.37 -9.96
CA ILE A 383 -3.51 -0.02 -8.58
C ILE A 383 -3.31 1.46 -8.34
N GLN A 384 -2.34 2.06 -9.01
CA GLN A 384 -2.03 3.48 -8.93
C GLN A 384 -2.30 4.17 -10.26
N VAL A 385 -2.95 5.32 -10.20
CA VAL A 385 -3.13 6.25 -11.32
C VAL A 385 -2.39 7.53 -10.97
N ARG A 386 -1.59 8.04 -11.91
CA ARG A 386 -0.81 9.27 -11.76
C ARG A 386 -1.44 10.41 -12.54
N GLU A 387 -1.29 11.64 -12.07
CA GLU A 387 -1.69 12.85 -12.80
C GLU A 387 -0.92 13.04 -14.11
N THR A 388 0.21 12.34 -14.28
CA THR A 388 1.03 12.36 -15.49
C THR A 388 0.63 11.31 -16.52
N ASP A 389 -0.29 10.42 -16.21
CA ASP A 389 -0.77 9.39 -17.13
C ASP A 389 -1.61 10.03 -18.24
N THR A 390 -1.48 9.55 -19.48
CA THR A 390 -2.06 10.17 -20.68
C THR A 390 -3.45 9.65 -21.03
N ALA A 391 -3.94 8.62 -20.32
CA ALA A 391 -5.25 8.05 -20.61
C ALA A 391 -6.37 9.09 -20.43
N PRO A 392 -7.37 9.13 -21.34
CA PRO A 392 -8.45 10.09 -21.26
C PRO A 392 -9.38 9.91 -20.04
N GLY A 393 -9.38 8.73 -19.44
CA GLY A 393 -10.11 8.39 -18.24
C GLY A 393 -9.79 6.96 -17.78
N TYR A 394 -10.40 6.52 -16.68
CA TYR A 394 -10.17 5.22 -16.07
C TYR A 394 -11.47 4.55 -15.64
N VAL A 395 -11.57 3.25 -15.90
CA VAL A 395 -12.63 2.41 -15.34
C VAL A 395 -12.09 1.74 -14.08
N LEU A 396 -12.59 2.12 -12.90
CA LEU A 396 -12.36 1.37 -11.69
C LEU A 396 -13.20 0.10 -11.72
N VAL A 397 -12.55 -1.04 -11.73
CA VAL A 397 -13.15 -2.35 -11.53
C VAL A 397 -13.18 -2.64 -10.04
N TRP A 398 -14.37 -2.87 -9.49
CA TRP A 398 -14.57 -3.22 -8.09
C TRP A 398 -15.32 -4.53 -8.01
N GLY A 399 -14.63 -5.61 -7.73
CA GLY A 399 -15.18 -6.96 -7.63
C GLY A 399 -14.86 -7.64 -6.31
N GLU A 400 -15.47 -8.79 -6.08
CA GLU A 400 -15.24 -9.58 -4.85
C GLU A 400 -13.80 -10.09 -4.74
N HIS A 401 -13.13 -10.33 -5.88
CA HIS A 401 -11.80 -10.96 -5.93
C HIS A 401 -10.75 -10.13 -6.67
N SER A 402 -11.11 -8.98 -7.23
CA SER A 402 -10.17 -8.10 -7.92
C SER A 402 -10.67 -6.66 -7.94
N SER A 403 -9.78 -5.74 -7.63
CA SER A 403 -10.08 -4.31 -7.70
C SER A 403 -8.87 -3.56 -8.28
N GLY A 404 -9.14 -2.58 -9.14
CA GLY A 404 -8.11 -1.75 -9.74
C GLY A 404 -8.62 -0.95 -10.95
N PHE A 405 -7.75 -0.16 -11.55
CA PHE A 405 -8.08 0.75 -12.64
C PHE A 405 -7.69 0.17 -14.00
N LEU A 406 -8.57 0.35 -14.98
CA LEU A 406 -8.32 0.11 -16.40
C LEU A 406 -8.27 1.45 -17.11
N PRO A 407 -7.18 1.81 -17.80
CA PRO A 407 -7.14 3.01 -18.60
C PRO A 407 -8.05 2.88 -19.82
N LEU A 408 -8.81 3.94 -20.12
CA LEU A 408 -9.48 4.06 -21.41
C LEU A 408 -8.43 4.15 -22.52
N PRO A 409 -8.70 3.59 -23.71
CA PRO A 409 -7.79 3.73 -24.85
C PRO A 409 -7.67 5.20 -25.27
N GLU A 410 -6.49 5.62 -25.72
CA GLU A 410 -6.28 6.98 -26.24
C GLU A 410 -7.02 7.20 -27.58
N GLU A 411 -7.15 6.13 -28.38
CA GLU A 411 -7.88 6.11 -29.64
C GLU A 411 -8.50 4.76 -29.91
N GLY A 412 -9.58 4.72 -30.69
CA GLY A 412 -10.25 3.49 -31.11
C GLY A 412 -11.12 2.85 -30.04
N GLU A 413 -11.19 1.53 -30.06
CA GLU A 413 -12.04 0.72 -29.18
C GLU A 413 -11.19 -0.43 -28.57
N LYS A 414 -11.39 -0.69 -27.28
CA LYS A 414 -10.80 -1.84 -26.58
C LYS A 414 -11.90 -2.69 -25.95
N ILE A 415 -11.87 -3.99 -26.19
CA ILE A 415 -12.74 -4.95 -25.53
C ILE A 415 -11.95 -5.67 -24.45
N GLN A 416 -12.51 -5.74 -23.25
CA GLN A 416 -11.86 -6.37 -22.11
C GLN A 416 -12.83 -7.30 -21.39
N ALA A 417 -12.44 -8.56 -21.23
CA ALA A 417 -13.14 -9.50 -20.36
C ALA A 417 -12.70 -9.32 -18.90
N ILE A 418 -13.66 -9.36 -17.98
CA ILE A 418 -13.47 -9.38 -16.53
C ILE A 418 -13.99 -10.73 -16.05
N VAL A 419 -13.07 -11.63 -15.72
CA VAL A 419 -13.40 -12.98 -15.26
C VAL A 419 -13.14 -13.05 -13.74
N GLN A 420 -14.17 -13.44 -12.99
CA GLN A 420 -14.08 -13.67 -11.55
C GLN A 420 -14.18 -15.18 -11.28
N LYS A 421 -13.15 -15.74 -10.67
CA LYS A 421 -13.10 -17.16 -10.29
C LYS A 421 -13.51 -17.32 -8.84
N HIS A 422 -14.52 -18.12 -8.55
CA HIS A 422 -15.02 -18.39 -7.22
C HIS A 422 -14.40 -19.65 -6.61
N GLU A 423 -14.45 -19.75 -5.29
CA GLU A 423 -13.87 -20.89 -4.55
C GLU A 423 -14.52 -22.25 -4.90
N ASP A 424 -15.76 -22.26 -5.36
CA ASP A 424 -16.49 -23.46 -5.81
C ASP A 424 -16.13 -23.89 -7.24
N GLY A 425 -15.22 -23.15 -7.91
CA GLY A 425 -14.77 -23.41 -9.27
C GLY A 425 -15.68 -22.80 -10.35
N THR A 426 -16.71 -22.05 -9.99
CA THR A 426 -17.48 -21.27 -10.96
C THR A 426 -16.70 -20.05 -11.43
N GLU A 427 -16.86 -19.71 -12.70
CA GLU A 427 -16.29 -18.50 -13.30
C GLU A 427 -17.45 -17.62 -13.77
N TRP A 428 -17.42 -16.36 -13.39
CA TRP A 428 -18.34 -15.34 -13.90
C TRP A 428 -17.62 -14.43 -14.86
N ARG A 429 -18.21 -14.22 -16.02
CA ARG A 429 -17.60 -13.44 -17.10
C ARG A 429 -18.45 -12.24 -17.45
N ASN A 430 -17.84 -11.08 -17.40
CA ASN A 430 -18.38 -9.82 -17.89
C ASN A 430 -17.44 -9.27 -18.96
N VAL A 431 -17.99 -8.71 -20.04
CA VAL A 431 -17.20 -8.08 -21.10
C VAL A 431 -17.58 -6.61 -21.19
N ILE A 432 -16.57 -5.75 -21.18
CA ILE A 432 -16.74 -4.31 -21.36
C ILE A 432 -16.11 -3.88 -22.67
N ARG A 433 -16.75 -2.96 -23.34
CA ARG A 433 -16.21 -2.18 -24.45
C ARG A 433 -15.84 -0.80 -23.94
N MET A 434 -14.62 -0.40 -24.18
CA MET A 434 -14.07 0.91 -23.79
C MET A 434 -13.72 1.72 -25.02
N THR A 435 -14.00 3.01 -24.96
CA THR A 435 -13.61 4.04 -25.96
C THR A 435 -12.89 5.17 -25.22
N PRO A 436 -12.27 6.14 -25.91
CA PRO A 436 -11.72 7.32 -25.25
C PRO A 436 -12.74 8.12 -24.43
N GLU A 437 -14.03 8.00 -24.76
CA GLU A 437 -15.11 8.73 -24.10
C GLU A 437 -15.66 8.01 -22.87
N GLY A 438 -15.52 6.65 -22.80
CA GLY A 438 -16.13 5.90 -21.71
C GLY A 438 -16.18 4.39 -21.93
N PHE A 439 -17.14 3.73 -21.30
CA PHE A 439 -17.32 2.28 -21.41
C PHE A 439 -18.79 1.86 -21.37
N CYS A 440 -19.07 0.64 -21.83
CA CYS A 440 -20.33 -0.07 -21.58
C CYS A 440 -20.08 -1.56 -21.35
N MET A 441 -20.97 -2.22 -20.62
CA MET A 441 -21.03 -3.67 -20.54
C MET A 441 -21.64 -4.20 -21.83
N THR A 442 -20.98 -5.16 -22.48
CA THR A 442 -21.46 -5.74 -23.74
C THR A 442 -21.90 -7.19 -23.60
N GLU A 443 -21.30 -7.92 -22.67
CA GLU A 443 -21.65 -9.31 -22.38
C GLU A 443 -21.60 -9.55 -20.88
N SER A 444 -22.50 -10.40 -20.39
CA SER A 444 -22.48 -10.92 -19.02
C SER A 444 -23.16 -12.28 -19.02
N ASP A 445 -22.64 -13.24 -18.28
CA ASP A 445 -23.25 -14.57 -18.10
C ASP A 445 -24.16 -14.65 -16.87
N CYS A 446 -24.48 -13.50 -16.25
CA CYS A 446 -25.44 -13.42 -15.15
C CYS A 446 -26.89 -13.59 -15.63
N GLU A 447 -27.75 -14.13 -14.76
CA GLU A 447 -29.20 -14.14 -14.98
C GLU A 447 -29.76 -12.71 -14.93
N GLY A 448 -30.52 -12.31 -15.94
CA GLY A 448 -31.18 -10.99 -16.00
C GLY A 448 -30.55 -10.00 -16.94
N HIS A 449 -29.21 -9.97 -17.05
CA HIS A 449 -28.43 -9.06 -17.93
C HIS A 449 -28.68 -7.54 -17.71
N ASP A 450 -29.22 -7.14 -16.57
CA ASP A 450 -29.57 -5.73 -16.27
C ASP A 450 -28.35 -4.79 -16.42
N CYS A 451 -27.14 -5.29 -16.12
CA CYS A 451 -25.90 -4.52 -16.25
C CYS A 451 -25.56 -4.14 -17.72
N ILE A 452 -26.07 -4.91 -18.70
CA ILE A 452 -25.93 -4.59 -20.13
C ILE A 452 -26.93 -3.50 -20.54
N GLU A 453 -28.13 -3.52 -19.94
CA GLU A 453 -29.19 -2.56 -20.21
C GLU A 453 -28.92 -1.17 -19.59
N GLU A 454 -28.00 -1.05 -18.64
CA GLU A 454 -27.59 0.21 -18.03
C GLU A 454 -26.99 1.20 -19.05
N GLY A 455 -26.52 0.70 -20.20
CA GLY A 455 -26.02 1.49 -21.33
C GLY A 455 -24.63 2.07 -21.12
N GLU A 456 -24.24 2.97 -22.01
CA GLU A 456 -22.90 3.54 -22.05
C GLU A 456 -22.70 4.64 -21.00
N VAL A 457 -21.60 4.55 -20.27
CA VAL A 457 -21.10 5.58 -19.33
C VAL A 457 -19.99 6.32 -20.01
N THR A 458 -20.15 7.64 -20.20
CA THR A 458 -19.12 8.49 -20.82
C THR A 458 -18.69 9.62 -19.87
N LEU A 459 -17.50 10.16 -20.09
CA LEU A 459 -17.00 11.32 -19.35
C LEU A 459 -17.93 12.54 -19.45
N SER A 460 -18.73 12.61 -20.52
CA SER A 460 -19.70 13.69 -20.73
C SER A 460 -21.05 13.46 -20.07
N ASN A 461 -21.51 12.18 -19.93
CA ASN A 461 -22.83 11.84 -19.40
C ASN A 461 -22.82 11.30 -17.95
N MET A 462 -21.66 10.93 -17.42
CA MET A 462 -21.54 10.21 -16.15
C MET A 462 -22.20 10.91 -14.95
N ARG A 463 -22.40 12.24 -15.02
CA ARG A 463 -23.04 13.02 -13.94
C ARG A 463 -24.55 13.16 -14.11
N ASP A 464 -25.08 12.88 -15.29
CA ASP A 464 -26.50 13.05 -15.64
C ASP A 464 -27.28 11.74 -15.61
N ARG A 465 -26.60 10.59 -15.40
CA ARG A 465 -27.22 9.27 -15.35
C ARG A 465 -27.79 8.98 -13.96
N LEU A 466 -28.78 8.08 -13.88
CA LEU A 466 -29.40 7.65 -12.62
C LEU A 466 -28.40 7.00 -11.67
N LEU A 467 -27.49 6.18 -12.19
CA LEU A 467 -26.41 5.52 -11.45
C LEU A 467 -25.08 6.29 -11.54
N TRP A 468 -25.14 7.54 -11.98
CA TRP A 468 -23.96 8.40 -12.14
C TRP A 468 -22.90 7.75 -13.04
N ASN A 469 -21.66 7.63 -12.52
CA ASN A 469 -20.50 7.13 -13.25
C ASN A 469 -20.33 5.59 -13.15
N MET A 470 -21.36 4.82 -12.78
CA MET A 470 -21.20 3.39 -12.53
C MET A 470 -22.14 2.49 -13.35
N VAL A 471 -21.70 1.23 -13.50
CA VAL A 471 -22.48 0.07 -13.94
C VAL A 471 -22.35 -1.02 -12.88
N ILE A 472 -23.44 -1.64 -12.49
CA ILE A 472 -23.48 -2.66 -11.42
C ILE A 472 -23.97 -4.00 -11.99
N CYS A 473 -23.15 -5.02 -11.87
CA CYS A 473 -23.60 -6.40 -12.04
C CYS A 473 -23.82 -7.04 -10.65
N ALA A 474 -25.03 -6.92 -10.11
CA ALA A 474 -25.34 -7.38 -8.77
C ALA A 474 -25.16 -8.90 -8.58
N PRO A 475 -25.59 -9.80 -9.54
CA PRO A 475 -25.33 -11.22 -9.42
C PRO A 475 -23.85 -11.56 -9.34
N HIS A 476 -22.99 -10.85 -10.08
CA HIS A 476 -21.56 -11.06 -10.12
C HIS A 476 -20.79 -10.22 -9.07
N LYS A 477 -21.51 -9.45 -8.23
CA LYS A 477 -20.89 -8.56 -7.23
C LYS A 477 -19.79 -7.69 -7.83
N LEU A 478 -19.99 -7.22 -9.06
CA LEU A 478 -19.08 -6.40 -9.82
C LEU A 478 -19.65 -5.00 -9.99
N THR A 479 -18.89 -3.99 -9.64
CA THR A 479 -19.22 -2.59 -9.91
C THR A 479 -18.09 -1.95 -10.70
N LEU A 480 -18.44 -1.24 -11.74
CA LEU A 480 -17.52 -0.50 -12.60
C LEU A 480 -17.82 0.97 -12.47
N PHE A 481 -16.79 1.79 -12.25
CA PHE A 481 -16.92 3.25 -12.12
C PHE A 481 -16.04 3.93 -13.17
N LEU A 482 -16.59 4.93 -13.84
CA LEU A 482 -15.82 5.81 -14.71
C LEU A 482 -15.29 7.01 -13.91
N TYR A 483 -14.01 7.28 -14.06
CA TYR A 483 -13.33 8.43 -13.45
C TYR A 483 -12.58 9.24 -14.49
N THR A 484 -12.52 10.55 -14.32
CA THR A 484 -11.50 11.38 -14.98
C THR A 484 -10.11 11.01 -14.46
N PRO A 485 -9.02 11.38 -15.17
CA PRO A 485 -7.66 11.12 -14.68
C PRO A 485 -7.40 11.67 -13.28
N GLU A 486 -7.89 12.88 -12.98
CA GLU A 486 -7.72 13.54 -11.68
C GLU A 486 -8.49 12.80 -10.57
N GLU A 487 -9.73 12.40 -10.84
CA GLU A 487 -10.56 11.64 -9.89
C GLU A 487 -9.96 10.26 -9.63
N ALA A 488 -9.45 9.58 -10.67
CA ALA A 488 -8.78 8.29 -10.55
C ALA A 488 -7.48 8.37 -9.75
N ALA A 489 -6.67 9.41 -10.02
CA ALA A 489 -5.46 9.67 -9.25
C ALA A 489 -5.76 9.97 -7.78
N GLU A 490 -6.79 10.77 -7.49
CA GLU A 490 -7.25 11.04 -6.14
C GLU A 490 -7.75 9.76 -5.45
N GLN A 491 -8.54 8.95 -6.15
CA GLN A 491 -9.07 7.70 -5.60
C GLN A 491 -7.96 6.67 -5.35
N SER A 492 -6.98 6.56 -6.25
CA SER A 492 -5.82 5.67 -6.05
C SER A 492 -4.95 6.12 -4.88
N ARG A 493 -4.72 7.43 -4.70
CA ARG A 493 -4.03 7.97 -3.51
C ARG A 493 -4.77 7.60 -2.22
N LYS A 494 -6.09 7.78 -2.17
CA LYS A 494 -6.91 7.37 -1.01
C LYS A 494 -6.77 5.88 -0.69
N TRP A 495 -6.69 5.02 -1.72
CA TRP A 495 -6.48 3.59 -1.53
C TRP A 495 -5.09 3.25 -1.02
N LEU A 496 -4.08 3.97 -1.51
CA LEU A 496 -2.67 3.77 -1.13
C LEU A 496 -2.30 4.52 0.15
N GLY A 497 -3.23 5.29 0.74
CA GLY A 497 -3.00 6.00 2.00
C GLY A 497 -2.16 7.28 1.86
N PHE A 498 -2.22 7.94 0.68
CA PHE A 498 -1.53 9.22 0.40
C PHE A 498 -2.47 10.42 0.47
#